data_00ae56357d79f8d22d18127959415800
#
_entry.id   00ae56357d79f8d22d18127959415800
#
_cell.length_a   1.000
_cell.length_b   1.000
_cell.length_c   1.000
_cell.angle_alpha   90.00
_cell.angle_beta   90.00
_cell.angle_gamma   90.00
#
_symmetry.space_group_name_H-M   'P 1'
#
loop_
_entity.id
_entity.type
_entity.pdbx_description
1 polymer ?
#
loop_
_entity_poly.entity_id
_entity_poly.type
_entity_poly.pdbx_seq_one_letter_code
_entity_poly.pdbx_strand_id
1 'polypeptide(L)'
;MKKREGGILAWAAAVFLLVGMAAGCSRSEEARYQLNPKQPVMITVWNYYNGQTKQAFDNLVSRFNETVGTEMGIIVDSVSYGDVNQLAEEAYNSAIGRLGADAMPNLFAAYPENAYRIDVLGKLVDLNQYFSEDELKVYRADFLQDCSFGGNYGLKILPVVRSTENLFLNKTDWDRFAGDTGVRLDRLSTWEGVAETAKAYYEWSGGKAFLGIDSLANYIIVASVQTGNDIYKLQDGQVTFSFDQDLARILWDELYVPYVKGYYANLGKFRSDDEKTGDILAYVGSSAGAVYFPKEVTLNQNEIYRIESSVLPYPCFRDGDLCAMVQGAGFSIAQSDSTHEYASAVFLKWLTQEEQNLDFAVNSGYLPVENSSLNQGYAKAMAAYSGTPEYNPTIGGSAEATLKMLSEYRFYSNPPFEGSYEMRQFYGEYMEASVDNARLEAEDKMKAGMTKEEAQAQVTDEAHFQKWYEGWQDNAAKLLGS
;
A
#
# COMPACT_ATOMS: atom_id res chain seq x y z
N MET A 1 24.07 61.02 0.12
CA MET A 1 22.92 60.12 0.33
C MET A 1 22.06 60.06 -0.95
N LYS A 2 22.44 59.36 -1.97
CA LYS A 2 21.60 59.07 -3.18
C LYS A 2 22.22 57.89 -3.95
N LYS A 3 22.09 56.66 -3.41
CA LYS A 3 22.45 55.42 -4.13
C LYS A 3 21.83 54.15 -3.52
N ARG A 4 20.58 54.19 -3.04
CA ARG A 4 19.91 53.00 -2.50
C ARG A 4 18.50 52.74 -3.04
N GLU A 5 17.93 53.61 -3.85
CA GLU A 5 16.54 53.46 -4.34
C GLU A 5 16.45 52.70 -5.69
N GLY A 6 17.56 52.58 -6.44
CA GLY A 6 17.54 51.86 -7.74
C GLY A 6 17.52 50.34 -7.64
N GLY A 7 17.97 49.76 -6.50
CA GLY A 7 18.03 48.28 -6.33
C GLY A 7 16.68 47.65 -6.03
N ILE A 8 15.83 48.29 -5.25
CA ILE A 8 14.53 47.76 -4.83
C ILE A 8 13.52 47.79 -5.98
N LEU A 9 13.54 48.82 -6.81
CA LEU A 9 12.70 48.90 -8.00
C LEU A 9 13.07 47.83 -9.07
N ALA A 10 14.37 47.50 -9.21
CA ALA A 10 14.82 46.48 -10.13
C ALA A 10 14.42 45.07 -9.70
N TRP A 11 14.44 44.78 -8.38
CA TRP A 11 13.98 43.51 -7.82
C TRP A 11 12.45 43.35 -7.90
N ALA A 12 11.69 44.40 -7.64
CA ALA A 12 10.23 44.38 -7.78
C ALA A 12 9.81 44.17 -9.26
N ALA A 13 10.51 44.79 -10.22
CA ALA A 13 10.25 44.62 -11.63
C ALA A 13 10.62 43.20 -12.13
N ALA A 14 11.71 42.61 -11.59
CA ALA A 14 12.11 41.23 -11.93
C ALA A 14 11.13 40.17 -11.37
N VAL A 15 10.62 40.37 -10.17
CA VAL A 15 9.60 39.51 -9.56
C VAL A 15 8.26 39.64 -10.31
N PHE A 16 7.85 40.84 -10.72
CA PHE A 16 6.65 41.03 -11.52
C PHE A 16 6.78 40.45 -12.95
N LEU A 17 7.97 40.47 -13.55
CA LEU A 17 8.22 39.85 -14.84
C LEU A 17 8.23 38.30 -14.75
N LEU A 18 8.73 37.70 -13.68
CA LEU A 18 8.71 36.25 -13.45
C LEU A 18 7.28 35.76 -13.17
N VAL A 19 6.51 36.47 -12.37
CA VAL A 19 5.09 36.16 -12.12
C VAL A 19 4.24 36.37 -13.40
N GLY A 20 4.57 37.40 -14.20
CA GLY A 20 3.90 37.65 -15.48
C GLY A 20 4.21 36.60 -16.55
N MET A 21 5.40 36.00 -16.57
CA MET A 21 5.76 34.92 -17.48
C MET A 21 5.08 33.58 -17.08
N ALA A 22 5.02 33.27 -15.79
CA ALA A 22 4.30 32.09 -15.30
C ALA A 22 2.79 32.19 -15.59
N ALA A 23 2.18 33.37 -15.35
CA ALA A 23 0.76 33.60 -15.65
C ALA A 23 0.46 33.66 -17.17
N GLY A 24 1.44 33.99 -18.01
CA GLY A 24 1.31 34.00 -19.48
C GLY A 24 1.37 32.60 -20.08
N CYS A 25 2.19 31.71 -19.52
CA CYS A 25 2.26 30.31 -19.95
C CYS A 25 0.99 29.54 -19.56
N SER A 26 0.45 29.70 -18.35
CA SER A 26 -0.77 29.02 -17.90
C SER A 26 -1.98 29.39 -18.78
N ARG A 27 -2.17 30.68 -19.09
CA ARG A 27 -3.26 31.12 -19.98
C ARG A 27 -3.15 30.57 -21.40
N SER A 28 -1.94 30.28 -21.90
CA SER A 28 -1.76 29.67 -23.23
C SER A 28 -2.14 28.19 -23.25
N GLU A 29 -1.88 27.46 -22.16
CA GLU A 29 -2.25 26.05 -22.02
C GLU A 29 -3.76 25.89 -21.77
N GLU A 30 -4.37 26.68 -20.90
CA GLU A 30 -5.83 26.71 -20.70
C GLU A 30 -6.57 26.90 -22.03
N ALA A 31 -6.10 27.87 -22.87
CA ALA A 31 -6.68 28.11 -24.19
C ALA A 31 -6.44 26.92 -25.14
N ARG A 32 -5.30 26.26 -25.08
CA ARG A 32 -4.96 25.07 -25.88
C ARG A 32 -5.89 23.90 -25.56
N TYR A 33 -6.19 23.69 -24.28
CA TYR A 33 -7.05 22.61 -23.82
C TYR A 33 -8.51 23.03 -23.60
N GLN A 34 -8.91 24.22 -24.07
CA GLN A 34 -10.29 24.73 -24.07
C GLN A 34 -10.94 24.82 -22.68
N LEU A 35 -10.16 24.96 -21.61
CA LEU A 35 -10.71 25.18 -20.26
C LEU A 35 -11.36 26.56 -20.18
N ASN A 36 -12.56 26.60 -19.58
CA ASN A 36 -13.35 27.84 -19.48
C ASN A 36 -14.11 27.91 -18.15
N PRO A 37 -13.79 28.86 -17.26
CA PRO A 37 -14.50 29.04 -15.99
C PRO A 37 -16.00 29.28 -16.11
N LYS A 38 -16.47 29.74 -17.27
CA LYS A 38 -17.91 29.96 -17.52
C LYS A 38 -18.64 28.71 -18.03
N GLN A 39 -17.89 27.70 -18.45
CA GLN A 39 -18.39 26.40 -18.92
C GLN A 39 -17.43 25.32 -18.41
N PRO A 40 -17.45 25.04 -17.09
CA PRO A 40 -16.49 24.12 -16.52
C PRO A 40 -16.64 22.71 -17.07
N VAL A 41 -15.50 22.02 -17.22
CA VAL A 41 -15.44 20.60 -17.50
C VAL A 41 -15.52 19.83 -16.19
N MET A 42 -16.28 18.74 -16.17
CA MET A 42 -16.37 17.86 -15.01
C MET A 42 -15.53 16.61 -15.25
N ILE A 43 -14.62 16.30 -14.33
CA ILE A 43 -13.85 15.07 -14.31
C ILE A 43 -14.29 14.17 -13.17
N THR A 44 -14.49 12.89 -13.45
CA THR A 44 -14.86 11.89 -12.47
C THR A 44 -13.62 11.16 -11.97
N VAL A 45 -13.48 11.04 -10.63
CA VAL A 45 -12.34 10.41 -9.96
C VAL A 45 -12.83 9.23 -9.14
N TRP A 46 -12.38 8.03 -9.50
CA TRP A 46 -12.67 6.82 -8.72
C TRP A 46 -11.52 6.50 -7.76
N ASN A 47 -11.85 6.29 -6.50
CA ASN A 47 -10.93 5.93 -5.45
C ASN A 47 -11.49 4.81 -4.56
N TYR A 48 -10.66 4.29 -3.64
CA TYR A 48 -11.05 3.23 -2.69
C TYR A 48 -11.00 3.71 -1.23
N TYR A 49 -10.82 5.02 -1.02
CA TYR A 49 -10.71 5.56 0.32
C TYR A 49 -12.01 5.42 1.11
N ASN A 50 -11.90 5.12 2.40
CA ASN A 50 -13.03 5.03 3.32
C ASN A 50 -12.69 5.71 4.65
N GLY A 51 -13.68 5.85 5.55
CA GLY A 51 -13.49 6.42 6.88
C GLY A 51 -12.78 7.78 6.88
N GLN A 52 -11.75 7.93 7.72
CA GLN A 52 -10.96 9.16 7.86
C GLN A 52 -10.21 9.53 6.58
N THR A 53 -9.64 8.56 5.89
CA THR A 53 -8.92 8.77 4.62
C THR A 53 -9.83 9.35 3.55
N LYS A 54 -11.07 8.83 3.44
CA LYS A 54 -12.06 9.39 2.51
C LYS A 54 -12.39 10.84 2.84
N GLN A 55 -12.61 11.15 4.11
CA GLN A 55 -12.89 12.52 4.53
C GLN A 55 -11.74 13.48 4.21
N ALA A 56 -10.49 13.06 4.43
CA ALA A 56 -9.32 13.85 4.07
C ALA A 56 -9.26 14.12 2.55
N PHE A 57 -9.52 13.10 1.72
CA PHE A 57 -9.54 13.24 0.26
C PHE A 57 -10.70 14.14 -0.21
N ASP A 58 -11.90 13.95 0.31
CA ASP A 58 -13.07 14.77 -0.05
C ASP A 58 -12.87 16.25 0.31
N ASN A 59 -12.18 16.55 1.42
CA ASN A 59 -11.80 17.93 1.79
C ASN A 59 -10.84 18.54 0.75
N LEU A 60 -9.87 17.77 0.25
CA LEU A 60 -8.97 18.22 -0.81
C LEU A 60 -9.72 18.46 -2.12
N VAL A 61 -10.62 17.56 -2.51
CA VAL A 61 -11.47 17.74 -3.70
C VAL A 61 -12.31 19.02 -3.59
N SER A 62 -12.92 19.26 -2.42
CA SER A 62 -13.70 20.49 -2.16
C SER A 62 -12.80 21.73 -2.29
N ARG A 63 -11.61 21.71 -1.67
CA ARG A 63 -10.65 22.81 -1.73
C ARG A 63 -10.18 23.08 -3.17
N PHE A 64 -9.92 22.03 -3.96
CA PHE A 64 -9.59 22.20 -5.37
C PHE A 64 -10.74 22.87 -6.13
N ASN A 65 -11.97 22.37 -5.99
CA ASN A 65 -13.14 22.90 -6.67
C ASN A 65 -13.42 24.37 -6.31
N GLU A 66 -13.18 24.77 -5.07
CA GLU A 66 -13.39 26.14 -4.58
C GLU A 66 -12.28 27.11 -5.04
N THR A 67 -11.08 26.61 -5.36
CA THR A 67 -9.92 27.44 -5.71
C THR A 67 -9.53 27.23 -7.19
N VAL A 68 -8.52 26.45 -7.46
CA VAL A 68 -7.95 26.21 -8.81
C VAL A 68 -9.03 25.71 -9.79
N GLY A 69 -9.92 24.84 -9.34
CA GLY A 69 -11.02 24.34 -10.16
C GLY A 69 -11.94 25.46 -10.65
N THR A 70 -12.34 26.37 -9.75
CA THR A 70 -13.14 27.56 -10.11
C THR A 70 -12.39 28.49 -11.06
N GLU A 71 -11.09 28.72 -10.82
CA GLU A 71 -10.26 29.63 -11.65
C GLU A 71 -10.06 29.07 -13.07
N MET A 72 -9.87 27.77 -13.22
CA MET A 72 -9.58 27.11 -14.48
C MET A 72 -10.81 26.56 -15.19
N GLY A 73 -11.95 26.47 -14.54
CA GLY A 73 -13.16 25.85 -15.08
C GLY A 73 -13.11 24.32 -15.06
N ILE A 74 -12.68 23.76 -13.93
CA ILE A 74 -12.62 22.31 -13.68
C ILE A 74 -13.46 21.99 -12.44
N ILE A 75 -14.30 20.96 -12.52
CA ILE A 75 -15.04 20.39 -11.40
C ILE A 75 -14.62 18.94 -11.25
N VAL A 76 -14.18 18.57 -10.04
CA VAL A 76 -13.85 17.20 -9.69
C VAL A 76 -15.01 16.57 -8.94
N ASP A 77 -15.52 15.44 -9.46
CA ASP A 77 -16.51 14.58 -8.82
C ASP A 77 -15.84 13.27 -8.36
N SER A 78 -15.86 13.02 -7.05
CA SER A 78 -15.13 11.91 -6.41
C SER A 78 -16.08 10.80 -5.99
N VAL A 79 -15.83 9.58 -6.47
CA VAL A 79 -16.60 8.36 -6.14
C VAL A 79 -15.68 7.35 -5.45
N SER A 80 -16.09 6.83 -4.30
CA SER A 80 -15.35 5.81 -3.56
C SER A 80 -16.00 4.42 -3.69
N TYR A 81 -15.19 3.41 -3.99
CA TYR A 81 -15.55 1.99 -4.14
C TYR A 81 -15.15 1.16 -2.92
N GLY A 82 -15.12 1.60 -1.76
CA GLY A 82 -14.96 0.85 -0.52
C GLY A 82 -13.63 0.10 -0.31
N ASP A 83 -13.09 -0.61 -1.30
CA ASP A 83 -11.77 -1.22 -1.26
C ASP A 83 -11.10 -1.27 -2.65
N VAL A 84 -9.79 -1.50 -2.66
CA VAL A 84 -8.96 -1.44 -3.87
C VAL A 84 -9.27 -2.55 -4.86
N ASN A 85 -9.67 -3.75 -4.40
CA ASN A 85 -9.98 -4.88 -5.29
C ASN A 85 -11.31 -4.65 -5.99
N GLN A 86 -12.32 -4.13 -5.27
CA GLN A 86 -13.58 -3.74 -5.89
C GLN A 86 -13.37 -2.65 -6.93
N LEU A 87 -12.59 -1.62 -6.63
CA LEU A 87 -12.26 -0.57 -7.60
C LEU A 87 -11.54 -1.14 -8.83
N ALA A 88 -10.59 -2.05 -8.63
CA ALA A 88 -9.83 -2.67 -9.73
C ALA A 88 -10.73 -3.43 -10.70
N GLU A 89 -11.66 -4.22 -10.17
CA GLU A 89 -12.62 -4.98 -10.99
C GLU A 89 -13.61 -4.06 -11.71
N GLU A 90 -14.14 -3.03 -11.06
CA GLU A 90 -15.04 -2.07 -11.70
C GLU A 90 -14.35 -1.28 -12.79
N ALA A 91 -13.11 -0.82 -12.57
CA ALA A 91 -12.32 -0.13 -13.59
C ALA A 91 -12.02 -1.03 -14.81
N TYR A 92 -11.68 -2.30 -14.56
CA TYR A 92 -11.46 -3.27 -15.63
C TYR A 92 -12.75 -3.60 -16.39
N ASN A 93 -13.86 -3.83 -15.70
CA ASN A 93 -15.18 -4.07 -16.31
C ASN A 93 -15.61 -2.90 -17.20
N SER A 94 -15.37 -1.66 -16.75
CA SER A 94 -15.62 -0.46 -17.55
C SER A 94 -14.72 -0.41 -18.77
N ALA A 95 -13.42 -0.72 -18.62
CA ALA A 95 -12.45 -0.67 -19.71
C ALA A 95 -12.76 -1.65 -20.84
N ILE A 96 -13.26 -2.87 -20.51
CA ILE A 96 -13.69 -3.88 -21.51
C ILE A 96 -15.12 -3.66 -22.02
N GLY A 97 -15.85 -2.66 -21.51
CA GLY A 97 -17.24 -2.39 -21.88
C GLY A 97 -18.21 -3.49 -21.46
N ARG A 98 -18.01 -4.09 -20.28
CA ARG A 98 -18.89 -5.14 -19.75
C ARG A 98 -20.32 -4.62 -19.62
N LEU A 99 -21.30 -5.45 -20.01
CA LEU A 99 -22.72 -5.08 -19.91
C LEU A 99 -23.10 -4.80 -18.43
N GLY A 100 -23.60 -3.59 -18.19
CA GLY A 100 -23.96 -3.12 -16.85
C GLY A 100 -22.86 -2.45 -16.06
N ALA A 101 -21.62 -2.38 -16.59
CA ALA A 101 -20.55 -1.58 -16.00
C ALA A 101 -20.78 -0.08 -16.24
N ASP A 102 -20.34 0.75 -15.30
CA ASP A 102 -20.33 2.20 -15.45
C ASP A 102 -19.35 2.63 -16.57
N ALA A 103 -19.51 3.86 -17.04
CA ALA A 103 -18.54 4.46 -17.97
C ALA A 103 -17.18 4.63 -17.28
N MET A 104 -16.08 4.48 -18.05
CA MET A 104 -14.73 4.76 -17.51
C MET A 104 -14.67 6.16 -16.89
N PRO A 105 -14.14 6.31 -15.67
CA PRO A 105 -13.87 7.61 -15.07
C PRO A 105 -12.72 8.31 -15.82
N ASN A 106 -12.53 9.61 -15.59
CA ASN A 106 -11.37 10.32 -16.12
C ASN A 106 -10.08 9.96 -15.37
N LEU A 107 -10.22 9.75 -14.06
CA LEU A 107 -9.14 9.34 -13.14
C LEU A 107 -9.59 8.16 -12.31
N PHE A 108 -8.69 7.22 -12.05
CA PHE A 108 -8.93 6.16 -11.08
C PHE A 108 -7.65 5.74 -10.36
N ALA A 109 -7.80 5.41 -9.09
CA ALA A 109 -6.70 4.88 -8.31
C ALA A 109 -6.43 3.42 -8.70
N ALA A 110 -5.17 3.07 -8.93
CA ALA A 110 -4.77 1.72 -9.32
C ALA A 110 -3.40 1.33 -8.78
N TYR A 111 -3.24 0.05 -8.45
CA TYR A 111 -1.94 -0.58 -8.35
C TYR A 111 -1.38 -0.90 -9.76
N PRO A 112 -0.05 -1.05 -9.89
CA PRO A 112 0.61 -1.27 -11.18
C PRO A 112 0.02 -2.42 -12.00
N GLU A 113 -0.24 -3.57 -11.41
CA GLU A 113 -0.81 -4.74 -12.08
C GLU A 113 -2.25 -4.48 -12.59
N ASN A 114 -3.03 -3.70 -11.84
CA ASN A 114 -4.40 -3.35 -12.25
C ASN A 114 -4.41 -2.33 -13.40
N ALA A 115 -3.53 -1.32 -13.32
CA ALA A 115 -3.37 -0.35 -14.40
C ALA A 115 -2.80 -1.02 -15.67
N TYR A 116 -1.87 -1.95 -15.53
CA TYR A 116 -1.31 -2.71 -16.66
C TYR A 116 -2.39 -3.46 -17.45
N ARG A 117 -3.31 -4.16 -16.76
CA ARG A 117 -4.47 -4.85 -17.41
C ARG A 117 -5.30 -3.90 -18.27
N ILE A 118 -5.42 -2.63 -17.87
CA ILE A 118 -6.19 -1.61 -18.59
C ILE A 118 -5.34 -0.95 -19.69
N ASP A 119 -4.02 -0.80 -19.46
CA ASP A 119 -3.10 -0.24 -20.43
C ASP A 119 -2.95 -1.12 -21.69
N VAL A 120 -2.89 -2.44 -21.53
CA VAL A 120 -2.84 -3.37 -22.69
C VAL A 120 -4.10 -3.31 -23.56
N LEU A 121 -5.21 -2.79 -23.05
CA LEU A 121 -6.42 -2.49 -23.83
C LEU A 121 -6.33 -1.14 -24.55
N GLY A 122 -5.23 -0.40 -24.39
CA GLY A 122 -5.04 0.93 -24.95
C GLY A 122 -5.95 2.00 -24.34
N LYS A 123 -6.29 1.87 -23.05
CA LYS A 123 -7.23 2.76 -22.36
C LYS A 123 -6.58 3.77 -21.42
N LEU A 124 -5.24 3.75 -21.27
CA LEU A 124 -4.52 4.70 -20.41
C LEU A 124 -3.74 5.73 -21.21
N VAL A 125 -3.72 6.94 -20.68
CA VAL A 125 -2.89 8.04 -21.17
C VAL A 125 -1.43 7.80 -20.78
N ASP A 126 -0.49 8.17 -21.65
CA ASP A 126 0.90 8.37 -21.26
C ASP A 126 1.05 9.73 -20.58
N LEU A 127 1.27 9.71 -19.27
CA LEU A 127 1.34 10.92 -18.44
C LEU A 127 2.51 11.84 -18.83
N ASN A 128 3.54 11.36 -19.53
CA ASN A 128 4.62 12.19 -20.07
C ASN A 128 4.11 13.24 -21.08
N GLN A 129 2.87 13.11 -21.57
CA GLN A 129 2.22 14.13 -22.41
C GLN A 129 1.83 15.37 -21.61
N TYR A 130 1.62 15.23 -20.29
CA TYR A 130 1.12 16.27 -19.41
C TYR A 130 2.09 16.62 -18.27
N PHE A 131 3.08 15.78 -18.01
CA PHE A 131 4.12 15.98 -17.01
C PHE A 131 5.50 16.04 -17.67
N SER A 132 6.20 17.15 -17.49
CA SER A 132 7.57 17.30 -17.98
C SER A 132 8.55 16.49 -17.10
N GLU A 133 9.72 16.19 -17.64
CA GLU A 133 10.80 15.54 -16.89
C GLU A 133 11.17 16.32 -15.61
N ASP A 134 11.14 17.65 -15.66
CA ASP A 134 11.47 18.47 -14.50
C ASP A 134 10.40 18.40 -13.41
N GLU A 135 9.12 18.30 -13.78
CA GLU A 135 8.03 18.06 -12.84
C GLU A 135 8.11 16.66 -12.21
N LEU A 136 8.59 15.66 -12.95
CA LEU A 136 8.75 14.30 -12.42
C LEU A 136 9.98 14.12 -11.52
N LYS A 137 11.03 14.93 -11.68
CA LYS A 137 12.23 14.88 -10.83
C LYS A 137 12.00 15.24 -9.37
N VAL A 138 10.91 15.91 -9.03
CA VAL A 138 10.57 16.24 -7.63
C VAL A 138 10.12 15.00 -6.85
N TYR A 139 9.56 14.00 -7.53
CA TYR A 139 9.10 12.76 -6.92
C TYR A 139 10.28 11.86 -6.51
N ARG A 140 10.07 11.07 -5.48
CA ARG A 140 11.04 10.06 -5.08
C ARG A 140 11.15 8.97 -6.15
N ALA A 141 12.38 8.69 -6.61
CA ALA A 141 12.61 7.85 -7.79
C ALA A 141 12.09 6.41 -7.64
N ASP A 142 12.26 5.80 -6.46
CA ASP A 142 11.73 4.46 -6.16
C ASP A 142 10.19 4.43 -6.10
N PHE A 143 9.51 5.56 -5.87
CA PHE A 143 8.05 5.66 -5.94
C PHE A 143 7.51 5.77 -7.37
N LEU A 144 8.36 6.09 -8.34
CA LEU A 144 8.02 6.11 -9.77
C LEU A 144 8.38 4.79 -10.48
N GLN A 145 9.13 3.91 -9.83
CA GLN A 145 9.73 2.73 -10.46
C GLN A 145 8.70 1.76 -11.03
N ASP A 146 7.57 1.58 -10.33
CA ASP A 146 6.46 0.72 -10.71
C ASP A 146 5.35 1.42 -11.52
N CYS A 147 5.52 2.72 -11.79
CA CYS A 147 4.51 3.56 -12.45
C CYS A 147 4.64 3.57 -13.98
N SER A 148 5.74 3.01 -14.51
CA SER A 148 6.00 2.87 -15.95
C SER A 148 6.01 1.40 -16.34
N PHE A 149 5.32 1.06 -17.43
CA PHE A 149 5.17 -0.32 -17.86
C PHE A 149 6.07 -0.61 -19.06
N GLY A 150 6.98 -1.58 -18.91
CA GLY A 150 7.82 -2.20 -19.93
C GLY A 150 8.49 -1.27 -20.95
N GLY A 151 9.79 -1.26 -21.06
CA GLY A 151 10.59 -0.67 -22.14
C GLY A 151 10.26 0.82 -22.48
N ASN A 152 9.48 1.07 -23.50
CA ASN A 152 9.15 2.42 -23.98
C ASN A 152 7.68 2.85 -23.69
N TYR A 153 7.00 2.22 -22.76
CA TYR A 153 5.55 2.41 -22.58
C TYR A 153 5.14 3.66 -21.80
N GLY A 154 6.07 4.50 -21.40
CA GLY A 154 5.74 5.77 -20.74
C GLY A 154 5.21 5.62 -19.32
N LEU A 155 4.98 6.76 -18.66
CA LEU A 155 4.44 6.82 -17.29
C LEU A 155 2.91 6.64 -17.36
N LYS A 156 2.36 5.64 -16.65
CA LYS A 156 0.94 5.29 -16.67
C LYS A 156 0.20 5.58 -15.39
N ILE A 157 0.94 5.71 -14.30
CA ILE A 157 0.43 6.02 -12.96
C ILE A 157 1.22 7.19 -12.40
N LEU A 158 0.53 8.16 -11.80
CA LEU A 158 1.18 9.15 -10.95
C LEU A 158 1.01 8.76 -9.49
N PRO A 159 2.07 8.55 -8.70
CA PRO A 159 1.94 8.35 -7.27
C PRO A 159 1.44 9.65 -6.63
N VAL A 160 0.35 9.56 -5.85
CA VAL A 160 -0.20 10.70 -5.10
C VAL A 160 0.17 10.58 -3.63
N VAL A 161 0.10 9.38 -3.10
CA VAL A 161 0.61 8.99 -1.78
C VAL A 161 1.17 7.58 -1.87
N ARG A 162 2.08 7.23 -0.97
CA ARG A 162 2.61 5.88 -0.85
C ARG A 162 2.47 5.37 0.58
N SER A 163 2.56 4.07 0.72
CA SER A 163 2.67 3.39 2.00
C SER A 163 3.65 2.23 1.89
N THR A 164 3.89 1.59 3.01
CA THR A 164 4.61 0.32 3.12
C THR A 164 3.87 -0.55 4.13
N GLU A 165 4.49 -1.61 4.60
CA GLU A 165 3.94 -2.42 5.69
C GLU A 165 4.74 -2.20 6.97
N ASN A 166 4.04 -2.16 8.09
CA ASN A 166 4.58 -2.11 9.44
C ASN A 166 4.04 -3.29 10.26
N LEU A 167 4.74 -3.62 11.33
CA LEU A 167 4.23 -4.52 12.36
C LEU A 167 3.55 -3.69 13.45
N PHE A 168 2.23 -3.84 13.56
CA PHE A 168 1.39 -3.23 14.60
C PHE A 168 1.25 -4.19 15.77
N LEU A 169 1.29 -3.67 16.99
CA LEU A 169 1.30 -4.45 18.21
C LEU A 169 0.39 -3.82 19.26
N ASN A 170 -0.49 -4.58 19.86
CA ASN A 170 -1.16 -4.23 21.10
C ASN A 170 -0.13 -4.22 22.25
N LYS A 171 0.39 -3.03 22.52
CA LYS A 171 1.43 -2.85 23.55
C LYS A 171 0.95 -3.24 24.94
N THR A 172 -0.31 -2.99 25.25
CA THR A 172 -0.89 -3.28 26.56
C THR A 172 -0.83 -4.78 26.89
N ASP A 173 -1.20 -5.63 25.96
CA ASP A 173 -1.15 -7.08 26.15
C ASP A 173 0.26 -7.66 25.94
N TRP A 174 1.05 -7.02 25.06
CA TRP A 174 2.46 -7.33 24.92
C TRP A 174 3.23 -7.15 26.23
N ASP A 175 3.02 -6.04 26.93
CA ASP A 175 3.73 -5.75 28.20
C ASP A 175 3.41 -6.80 29.29
N ARG A 176 2.19 -7.35 29.30
CA ARG A 176 1.81 -8.47 30.18
C ARG A 176 2.57 -9.75 29.81
N PHE A 177 2.50 -10.13 28.53
CA PHE A 177 3.18 -11.31 28.02
C PHE A 177 4.70 -11.22 28.23
N ALA A 178 5.31 -10.11 27.88
CA ALA A 178 6.74 -9.89 28.05
C ALA A 178 7.16 -9.86 29.52
N GLY A 179 6.33 -9.30 30.40
CA GLY A 179 6.56 -9.30 31.86
C GLY A 179 6.58 -10.71 32.47
N ASP A 180 5.69 -11.58 32.01
CA ASP A 180 5.58 -12.94 32.53
C ASP A 180 6.63 -13.90 31.95
N THR A 181 7.03 -13.68 30.68
CA THR A 181 7.89 -14.63 29.97
C THR A 181 9.33 -14.17 29.78
N GLY A 182 9.59 -12.87 29.90
CA GLY A 182 10.90 -12.27 29.62
C GLY A 182 11.23 -12.14 28.13
N VAL A 183 10.24 -12.37 27.23
CA VAL A 183 10.42 -12.18 25.78
C VAL A 183 10.68 -10.71 25.47
N ARG A 184 11.67 -10.44 24.62
CA ARG A 184 12.12 -9.08 24.30
C ARG A 184 11.54 -8.61 22.99
N LEU A 185 11.21 -7.30 22.90
CA LEU A 185 10.61 -6.67 21.74
C LEU A 185 11.52 -6.74 20.49
N ASP A 186 12.84 -6.71 20.66
CA ASP A 186 13.81 -6.76 19.57
C ASP A 186 13.78 -8.09 18.77
N ARG A 187 13.20 -9.17 19.35
CA ARG A 187 12.96 -10.42 18.61
C ARG A 187 12.01 -10.22 17.43
N LEU A 188 11.10 -9.27 17.50
CA LEU A 188 10.15 -8.98 16.44
C LEU A 188 10.78 -8.29 15.21
N SER A 189 12.07 -8.03 15.23
CA SER A 189 12.80 -7.48 14.06
C SER A 189 13.10 -8.54 13.00
N THR A 190 12.99 -9.83 13.32
CA THR A 190 13.19 -10.92 12.34
C THR A 190 11.98 -11.83 12.27
N TRP A 191 11.72 -12.42 11.09
CA TRP A 191 10.58 -13.32 10.89
C TRP A 191 10.69 -14.59 11.73
N GLU A 192 11.90 -15.15 11.87
CA GLU A 192 12.13 -16.29 12.76
C GLU A 192 11.89 -15.91 14.23
N GLY A 193 12.27 -14.69 14.62
CA GLY A 193 12.00 -14.21 15.98
C GLY A 193 10.51 -13.95 16.21
N VAL A 194 9.78 -13.53 15.18
CA VAL A 194 8.30 -13.41 15.20
C VAL A 194 7.66 -14.78 15.37
N ALA A 195 8.07 -15.81 14.59
CA ALA A 195 7.54 -17.17 14.69
C ALA A 195 7.83 -17.82 16.07
N GLU A 196 9.07 -17.67 16.57
CA GLU A 196 9.45 -18.12 17.93
C GLU A 196 8.59 -17.44 19.01
N THR A 197 8.37 -16.13 18.88
CA THR A 197 7.54 -15.34 19.80
C THR A 197 6.08 -15.75 19.72
N ALA A 198 5.56 -16.00 18.52
CA ALA A 198 4.20 -16.43 18.30
C ALA A 198 3.90 -17.78 18.95
N LYS A 199 4.84 -18.72 18.86
CA LYS A 199 4.76 -19.99 19.60
C LYS A 199 4.71 -19.77 21.11
N ALA A 200 5.61 -18.96 21.64
CA ALA A 200 5.67 -18.68 23.09
C ALA A 200 4.37 -17.99 23.58
N TYR A 201 3.83 -17.06 22.79
CA TYR A 201 2.56 -16.41 23.10
C TYR A 201 1.38 -17.38 23.06
N TYR A 202 1.33 -18.27 22.09
CA TYR A 202 0.31 -19.29 21.99
C TYR A 202 0.29 -20.21 23.22
N GLU A 203 1.46 -20.63 23.69
CA GLU A 203 1.61 -21.45 24.90
C GLU A 203 1.21 -20.65 26.17
N TRP A 204 1.66 -19.41 26.30
CA TRP A 204 1.35 -18.55 27.45
C TRP A 204 -0.13 -18.17 27.52
N SER A 205 -0.74 -17.84 26.37
CA SER A 205 -2.14 -17.38 26.29
C SER A 205 -3.17 -18.49 26.37
N GLY A 206 -2.75 -19.76 26.35
CA GLY A 206 -3.66 -20.91 26.30
C GLY A 206 -4.28 -21.14 24.92
N GLY A 207 -3.59 -20.75 23.84
CA GLY A 207 -3.96 -21.08 22.48
C GLY A 207 -4.45 -19.92 21.61
N LYS A 208 -4.24 -18.67 22.02
CA LYS A 208 -4.53 -17.52 21.15
C LYS A 208 -3.40 -17.31 20.14
N ALA A 209 -3.77 -16.88 18.93
CA ALA A 209 -2.80 -16.51 17.91
C ALA A 209 -2.06 -15.21 18.29
N PHE A 210 -0.80 -15.11 17.89
CA PHE A 210 0.02 -13.92 18.08
C PHE A 210 -0.12 -12.95 16.94
N LEU A 211 -0.02 -13.43 15.68
CA LEU A 211 0.16 -12.61 14.48
C LEU A 211 -0.95 -12.85 13.46
N GLY A 212 -1.36 -11.78 12.81
CA GLY A 212 -2.06 -11.83 11.53
C GLY A 212 -1.31 -11.08 10.45
N ILE A 213 -1.51 -11.44 9.19
CA ILE A 213 -0.86 -10.79 8.04
C ILE A 213 -1.95 -10.35 7.05
N ASP A 214 -2.07 -9.03 6.80
CA ASP A 214 -3.10 -8.50 5.91
C ASP A 214 -2.93 -8.95 4.45
N SER A 215 -1.67 -9.08 3.98
CA SER A 215 -1.38 -9.52 2.62
C SER A 215 -0.34 -10.62 2.59
N LEU A 216 -0.79 -11.88 2.48
CA LEU A 216 0.11 -13.02 2.30
C LEU A 216 0.90 -12.91 0.99
N ALA A 217 0.32 -12.33 -0.06
CA ALA A 217 1.01 -12.08 -1.31
C ALA A 217 2.22 -11.15 -1.12
N ASN A 218 2.07 -10.06 -0.37
CA ASN A 218 3.20 -9.18 -0.06
C ASN A 218 4.28 -9.89 0.75
N TYR A 219 3.86 -10.63 1.79
CA TYR A 219 4.81 -11.42 2.58
C TYR A 219 5.66 -12.34 1.71
N ILE A 220 5.02 -13.12 0.82
CA ILE A 220 5.70 -14.08 -0.07
C ILE A 220 6.66 -13.37 -1.03
N ILE A 221 6.21 -12.27 -1.64
CA ILE A 221 7.03 -11.48 -2.57
C ILE A 221 8.23 -10.86 -1.83
N VAL A 222 8.00 -10.21 -0.69
CA VAL A 222 9.09 -9.57 0.07
C VAL A 222 10.03 -10.61 0.66
N ALA A 223 9.54 -11.75 1.13
CA ALA A 223 10.37 -12.86 1.59
C ALA A 223 11.35 -13.32 0.49
N SER A 224 10.87 -13.46 -0.75
CA SER A 224 11.72 -13.85 -1.86
C SER A 224 12.86 -12.86 -2.10
N VAL A 225 12.56 -11.56 -2.00
CA VAL A 225 13.55 -10.48 -2.19
C VAL A 225 14.50 -10.38 -1.01
N GLN A 226 14.01 -10.46 0.23
CA GLN A 226 14.85 -10.42 1.44
C GLN A 226 15.86 -11.58 1.48
N THR A 227 15.48 -12.75 0.97
CA THR A 227 16.32 -13.95 0.99
C THR A 227 17.15 -14.14 -0.29
N GLY A 228 17.04 -13.23 -1.26
CA GLY A 228 17.76 -13.31 -2.54
C GLY A 228 17.23 -14.37 -3.51
N ASN A 229 16.02 -14.91 -3.24
CA ASN A 229 15.35 -15.95 -4.04
C ASN A 229 14.18 -15.35 -4.83
N ASP A 230 14.44 -14.31 -5.63
CA ASP A 230 13.40 -13.59 -6.38
C ASP A 230 12.46 -14.55 -7.13
N ILE A 231 11.16 -14.51 -6.81
CA ILE A 231 10.14 -15.39 -7.41
C ILE A 231 10.06 -15.20 -8.92
N TYR A 232 10.25 -13.98 -9.40
CA TYR A 232 10.35 -13.72 -10.83
C TYR A 232 11.30 -12.57 -11.13
N LYS A 233 11.92 -12.69 -12.30
CA LYS A 233 12.81 -11.67 -12.85
C LYS A 233 12.24 -11.20 -14.18
N LEU A 234 12.16 -9.89 -14.33
CA LEU A 234 11.81 -9.26 -15.60
C LEU A 234 13.13 -8.90 -16.30
N GLN A 235 13.39 -9.50 -17.46
CA GLN A 235 14.54 -9.19 -18.29
C GLN A 235 14.09 -9.04 -19.74
N ASP A 236 14.42 -7.89 -20.36
CA ASP A 236 14.08 -7.56 -21.75
C ASP A 236 12.58 -7.71 -22.07
N GLY A 237 11.72 -7.41 -21.10
CA GLY A 237 10.26 -7.55 -21.22
C GLY A 237 9.72 -8.97 -21.08
N GLN A 238 10.61 -9.94 -20.80
CA GLN A 238 10.22 -11.31 -20.51
C GLN A 238 10.32 -11.61 -19.02
N VAL A 239 9.32 -12.31 -18.50
CA VAL A 239 9.29 -12.78 -17.11
C VAL A 239 9.80 -14.21 -17.04
N THR A 240 10.77 -14.43 -16.15
CA THR A 240 11.19 -15.77 -15.75
C THR A 240 10.68 -15.99 -14.34
N PHE A 241 9.80 -16.98 -14.16
CA PHE A 241 9.33 -17.43 -12.87
C PHE A 241 10.30 -18.43 -12.25
N SER A 242 10.62 -18.24 -10.97
CA SER A 242 11.49 -19.13 -10.19
C SER A 242 10.93 -19.26 -8.77
N PHE A 243 10.38 -20.42 -8.45
CA PHE A 243 10.01 -20.76 -7.09
C PHE A 243 10.83 -21.99 -6.68
N ASP A 244 11.99 -21.75 -6.10
CA ASP A 244 12.91 -22.80 -5.72
C ASP A 244 12.57 -23.43 -4.35
N GLN A 245 13.24 -24.52 -4.04
CA GLN A 245 12.98 -25.29 -2.83
C GLN A 245 13.46 -24.55 -1.57
N ASP A 246 14.45 -23.69 -1.67
CA ASP A 246 14.97 -22.92 -0.51
C ASP A 246 13.96 -21.87 -0.07
N LEU A 247 13.41 -21.09 -1.02
CA LEU A 247 12.33 -20.16 -0.72
C LEU A 247 11.08 -20.90 -0.23
N ALA A 248 10.73 -22.01 -0.88
CA ALA A 248 9.59 -22.82 -0.46
C ALA A 248 9.73 -23.31 0.99
N ARG A 249 10.93 -23.73 1.40
CA ARG A 249 11.22 -24.15 2.77
C ARG A 249 11.06 -22.99 3.77
N ILE A 250 11.57 -21.83 3.45
CA ILE A 250 11.43 -20.62 4.28
C ILE A 250 9.95 -20.29 4.49
N LEU A 251 9.16 -20.25 3.40
CA LEU A 251 7.73 -19.98 3.48
C LEU A 251 6.96 -21.07 4.23
N TRP A 252 7.40 -22.32 4.11
CA TRP A 252 6.83 -23.43 4.85
C TRP A 252 7.07 -23.27 6.36
N ASP A 253 8.31 -23.04 6.76
CA ASP A 253 8.70 -23.02 8.16
C ASP A 253 8.21 -21.76 8.88
N GLU A 254 8.26 -20.59 8.22
CA GLU A 254 7.99 -19.30 8.86
C GLU A 254 6.58 -18.74 8.61
N LEU A 255 5.82 -19.34 7.66
CA LEU A 255 4.47 -18.90 7.34
C LEU A 255 3.46 -20.04 7.46
N TYR A 256 3.58 -21.10 6.64
CA TYR A 256 2.62 -22.19 6.58
C TYR A 256 2.47 -22.92 7.93
N VAL A 257 3.58 -23.38 8.51
CA VAL A 257 3.57 -24.12 9.77
C VAL A 257 3.01 -23.28 10.93
N PRO A 258 3.40 -22.01 11.13
CA PRO A 258 2.78 -21.14 12.14
C PRO A 258 1.26 -20.98 11.97
N TYR A 259 0.77 -20.82 10.73
CA TYR A 259 -0.67 -20.79 10.49
C TYR A 259 -1.34 -22.12 10.82
N VAL A 260 -0.82 -23.25 10.36
CA VAL A 260 -1.40 -24.59 10.64
C VAL A 260 -1.45 -24.86 12.14
N LYS A 261 -0.42 -24.47 12.90
CA LYS A 261 -0.36 -24.64 14.35
C LYS A 261 -1.22 -23.65 15.14
N GLY A 262 -1.76 -22.63 14.49
CA GLY A 262 -2.58 -21.60 15.12
C GLY A 262 -1.79 -20.51 15.83
N TYR A 263 -0.49 -20.40 15.57
CA TYR A 263 0.35 -19.29 16.08
C TYR A 263 0.05 -17.99 15.33
N TYR A 264 -0.34 -18.11 14.05
CA TYR A 264 -0.86 -17.05 13.22
C TYR A 264 -2.32 -17.31 12.87
N ALA A 265 -3.10 -16.24 12.68
CA ALA A 265 -4.50 -16.32 12.28
C ALA A 265 -4.94 -15.12 11.43
N ASN A 266 -5.82 -15.41 10.47
CA ASN A 266 -6.57 -14.42 9.70
C ASN A 266 -8.05 -14.84 9.80
N LEU A 267 -8.85 -14.13 10.60
CA LEU A 267 -10.22 -14.54 10.92
C LEU A 267 -11.27 -13.61 10.28
N GLY A 268 -11.11 -12.29 10.44
CA GLY A 268 -11.96 -11.28 9.83
C GLY A 268 -11.47 -10.83 8.46
N LYS A 269 -12.11 -9.79 7.92
CA LYS A 269 -11.69 -9.17 6.67
C LYS A 269 -10.35 -8.45 6.81
N PHE A 270 -10.15 -7.73 7.93
CA PHE A 270 -8.95 -6.98 8.25
C PHE A 270 -8.34 -7.43 9.56
N ARG A 271 -7.02 -7.42 9.67
CA ARG A 271 -6.29 -7.82 10.90
C ARG A 271 -6.57 -6.89 12.07
N SER A 272 -6.84 -5.62 11.80
CA SER A 272 -7.31 -4.68 12.82
C SER A 272 -8.65 -5.07 13.46
N ASP A 273 -9.51 -5.80 12.75
CA ASP A 273 -10.75 -6.36 13.32
C ASP A 273 -10.44 -7.52 14.25
N ASP A 274 -9.50 -8.41 13.87
CA ASP A 274 -9.07 -9.55 14.70
C ASP A 274 -8.35 -9.08 15.98
N GLU A 275 -7.60 -7.98 15.90
CA GLU A 275 -6.97 -7.37 17.08
C GLU A 275 -8.02 -6.73 18.00
N LYS A 276 -9.05 -6.08 17.42
CA LYS A 276 -10.16 -5.48 18.16
C LYS A 276 -10.95 -6.51 18.95
N THR A 277 -11.07 -7.74 18.47
CA THR A 277 -11.71 -8.86 19.17
C THR A 277 -10.77 -9.60 20.12
N GLY A 278 -9.48 -9.27 20.12
CA GLY A 278 -8.46 -9.92 20.95
C GLY A 278 -8.11 -11.34 20.50
N ASP A 279 -8.35 -11.64 19.23
CA ASP A 279 -8.03 -12.93 18.61
C ASP A 279 -6.55 -13.02 18.23
N ILE A 280 -5.94 -11.86 17.92
CA ILE A 280 -4.49 -11.73 17.70
C ILE A 280 -3.91 -10.60 18.56
N LEU A 281 -2.60 -10.63 18.80
CA LEU A 281 -1.88 -9.60 19.56
C LEU A 281 -1.18 -8.59 18.64
N ALA A 282 -0.80 -8.99 17.46
CA ALA A 282 -0.07 -8.21 16.50
C ALA A 282 -0.52 -8.49 15.07
N TYR A 283 -0.27 -7.56 14.17
CA TYR A 283 -0.45 -7.82 12.75
C TYR A 283 0.55 -7.04 11.90
N VAL A 284 0.82 -7.59 10.72
CA VAL A 284 1.52 -6.87 9.66
C VAL A 284 0.49 -6.37 8.66
N GLY A 285 0.55 -5.08 8.37
CA GLY A 285 -0.36 -4.43 7.45
C GLY A 285 0.17 -3.09 6.97
N SER A 286 -0.58 -2.46 6.07
CA SER A 286 -0.23 -1.18 5.48
C SER A 286 0.03 -0.11 6.55
N SER A 287 1.09 0.68 6.39
CA SER A 287 1.38 1.83 7.25
C SER A 287 0.22 2.83 7.28
N ALA A 288 -0.53 2.97 6.17
CA ALA A 288 -1.75 3.76 6.10
C ALA A 288 -2.91 3.13 6.89
N GLY A 289 -2.84 1.84 7.23
CA GLY A 289 -3.78 1.15 8.12
C GLY A 289 -3.74 1.61 9.57
N ALA A 290 -2.74 2.40 9.97
CA ALA A 290 -2.61 2.95 11.32
C ALA A 290 -3.86 3.70 11.82
N VAL A 291 -4.64 4.29 10.91
CA VAL A 291 -5.91 4.98 11.23
C VAL A 291 -6.98 4.03 11.77
N TYR A 292 -6.88 2.74 11.46
CA TYR A 292 -7.85 1.71 11.83
C TYR A 292 -7.43 0.87 13.03
N PHE A 293 -6.22 1.09 13.58
CA PHE A 293 -5.78 0.39 14.78
C PHE A 293 -6.79 0.61 15.92
N PRO A 294 -7.26 -0.46 16.61
CA PRO A 294 -8.30 -0.33 17.63
C PRO A 294 -7.78 0.39 18.87
N LYS A 295 -8.63 1.21 19.48
CA LYS A 295 -8.35 1.89 20.75
C LYS A 295 -8.70 1.04 21.98
N GLU A 296 -9.40 -0.04 21.74
CA GLU A 296 -9.87 -0.97 22.78
C GLU A 296 -10.06 -2.37 22.19
N VAL A 297 -9.87 -3.37 23.05
CA VAL A 297 -10.22 -4.76 22.77
C VAL A 297 -11.58 -5.06 23.37
N THR A 298 -12.42 -5.71 22.58
CA THR A 298 -13.78 -6.15 22.97
C THR A 298 -13.83 -7.68 22.93
N LEU A 299 -13.60 -8.33 24.06
CA LEU A 299 -13.67 -9.79 24.16
C LEU A 299 -15.11 -10.29 24.16
N ASN A 300 -16.03 -9.54 24.79
CA ASN A 300 -17.44 -9.78 24.82
C ASN A 300 -18.19 -8.52 25.30
N GLN A 301 -19.53 -8.59 25.42
CA GLN A 301 -20.36 -7.44 25.82
C GLN A 301 -20.02 -6.84 27.20
N ASN A 302 -19.36 -7.59 28.07
CA ASN A 302 -19.03 -7.19 29.45
C ASN A 302 -17.54 -6.99 29.69
N GLU A 303 -16.71 -7.27 28.69
CA GLU A 303 -15.24 -7.24 28.82
C GLU A 303 -14.62 -6.44 27.67
N ILE A 304 -14.47 -5.15 27.95
CA ILE A 304 -13.87 -4.17 27.03
C ILE A 304 -12.77 -3.45 27.81
N TYR A 305 -11.59 -3.31 27.22
CA TYR A 305 -10.49 -2.58 27.83
C TYR A 305 -9.69 -1.80 26.78
N ARG A 306 -9.18 -0.64 27.20
CA ARG A 306 -8.35 0.22 26.35
C ARG A 306 -6.97 -0.39 26.13
N ILE A 307 -6.44 -0.19 24.94
CA ILE A 307 -5.10 -0.60 24.57
C ILE A 307 -4.28 0.56 24.03
N GLU A 308 -2.96 0.43 24.14
CA GLU A 308 -1.97 1.28 23.51
C GLU A 308 -1.34 0.53 22.34
N SER A 309 -1.01 1.25 21.27
CA SER A 309 -0.27 0.68 20.14
C SER A 309 1.24 0.82 20.31
N SER A 310 1.98 -0.13 19.74
CA SER A 310 3.38 0.05 19.36
C SER A 310 3.51 -0.32 17.89
N VAL A 311 4.23 0.48 17.12
CA VAL A 311 4.43 0.22 15.69
C VAL A 311 5.91 0.03 15.43
N LEU A 312 6.25 -1.07 14.79
CA LEU A 312 7.62 -1.49 14.49
C LEU A 312 7.84 -1.53 12.97
N PRO A 313 9.10 -1.37 12.52
CA PRO A 313 9.45 -1.65 11.14
C PRO A 313 9.03 -3.06 10.70
N TYR A 314 8.83 -3.24 9.41
CA TYR A 314 8.58 -4.55 8.80
C TYR A 314 9.72 -5.52 9.13
N PRO A 315 9.44 -6.75 9.61
CA PRO A 315 10.48 -7.71 9.94
C PRO A 315 11.30 -8.16 8.72
N CYS A 316 12.54 -8.56 8.95
CA CYS A 316 13.41 -9.11 7.93
C CYS A 316 13.85 -10.53 8.31
N PHE A 317 14.09 -11.40 7.34
CA PHE A 317 14.73 -12.70 7.63
C PHE A 317 16.14 -12.51 8.17
N ARG A 318 16.62 -13.41 9.03
CA ARG A 318 18.01 -13.40 9.51
C ARG A 318 18.94 -13.49 8.31
N ASP A 319 19.96 -12.66 8.34
CA ASP A 319 20.93 -12.56 7.24
C ASP A 319 20.32 -12.14 5.87
N GLY A 320 19.06 -11.73 5.86
CA GLY A 320 18.37 -11.22 4.67
C GLY A 320 18.61 -9.73 4.44
N ASP A 321 18.34 -9.28 3.21
CA ASP A 321 18.38 -7.87 2.84
C ASP A 321 17.21 -7.10 3.47
N LEU A 322 17.49 -5.96 4.10
CA LEU A 322 16.43 -5.07 4.59
C LEU A 322 15.61 -4.55 3.42
N CYS A 323 14.42 -5.13 3.25
CA CYS A 323 13.52 -4.83 2.15
C CYS A 323 12.08 -4.78 2.64
N ALA A 324 11.30 -3.84 2.09
CA ALA A 324 9.87 -3.73 2.33
C ALA A 324 9.14 -3.38 1.03
N MET A 325 7.85 -3.74 0.95
CA MET A 325 7.02 -3.43 -0.22
C MET A 325 6.69 -1.94 -0.29
N VAL A 326 6.81 -1.35 -1.48
CA VAL A 326 6.12 -0.09 -1.80
C VAL A 326 4.65 -0.41 -2.02
N GLN A 327 3.78 0.33 -1.33
CA GLN A 327 2.34 0.22 -1.47
C GLN A 327 1.72 1.60 -1.70
N GLY A 328 0.40 1.61 -1.83
CA GLY A 328 -0.38 2.80 -2.13
C GLY A 328 -0.60 2.94 -3.64
N ALA A 329 -1.86 2.92 -4.03
CA ALA A 329 -2.24 3.15 -5.42
C ALA A 329 -1.87 4.58 -5.82
N GLY A 330 -1.35 4.73 -7.03
CA GLY A 330 -1.32 6.02 -7.69
C GLY A 330 -2.59 6.22 -8.52
N PHE A 331 -2.67 7.30 -9.28
CA PHE A 331 -3.78 7.57 -10.18
C PHE A 331 -3.37 7.44 -11.64
N SER A 332 -4.20 6.76 -12.41
CA SER A 332 -4.11 6.70 -13.88
C SER A 332 -5.15 7.62 -14.52
N ILE A 333 -4.80 8.25 -15.64
CA ILE A 333 -5.73 8.99 -16.48
C ILE A 333 -6.23 8.06 -17.56
N ALA A 334 -7.56 7.88 -17.66
CA ALA A 334 -8.17 7.14 -18.76
C ALA A 334 -8.17 7.97 -20.04
N GLN A 335 -7.98 7.31 -21.18
CA GLN A 335 -8.06 7.98 -22.49
C GLN A 335 -9.45 8.58 -22.71
N SER A 336 -9.46 9.86 -23.06
CA SER A 336 -10.65 10.63 -23.37
C SER A 336 -10.31 11.76 -24.39
N ASP A 337 -11.02 12.85 -24.39
CA ASP A 337 -10.58 14.03 -25.13
C ASP A 337 -9.51 14.81 -24.34
N SER A 338 -8.72 15.59 -25.06
CA SER A 338 -7.57 16.32 -24.50
C SER A 338 -7.94 17.34 -23.41
N THR A 339 -9.19 17.80 -23.36
CA THR A 339 -9.69 18.73 -22.35
C THR A 339 -9.83 18.04 -21.00
N HIS A 340 -10.48 16.85 -20.98
CA HIS A 340 -10.65 16.06 -19.76
C HIS A 340 -9.31 15.47 -19.28
N GLU A 341 -8.45 15.00 -20.20
CA GLU A 341 -7.12 14.49 -19.85
C GLU A 341 -6.25 15.58 -19.21
N TYR A 342 -6.23 16.78 -19.78
CA TYR A 342 -5.49 17.90 -19.23
C TYR A 342 -6.08 18.38 -17.89
N ALA A 343 -7.41 18.46 -17.77
CA ALA A 343 -8.08 18.80 -16.50
C ALA A 343 -7.71 17.79 -15.39
N SER A 344 -7.64 16.50 -15.73
CA SER A 344 -7.20 15.44 -14.83
C SER A 344 -5.74 15.61 -14.40
N ALA A 345 -4.85 15.96 -15.34
CA ALA A 345 -3.46 16.23 -15.04
C ALA A 345 -3.28 17.47 -14.14
N VAL A 346 -4.08 18.53 -14.35
CA VAL A 346 -4.09 19.72 -13.48
C VAL A 346 -4.48 19.36 -12.04
N PHE A 347 -5.53 18.54 -11.87
CA PHE A 347 -5.92 18.09 -10.52
C PHE A 347 -4.81 17.26 -9.86
N LEU A 348 -4.18 16.34 -10.58
CA LEU A 348 -3.07 15.53 -10.05
C LEU A 348 -1.86 16.40 -9.66
N LYS A 349 -1.46 17.36 -10.51
CA LYS A 349 -0.37 18.30 -10.20
C LYS A 349 -0.66 19.10 -8.94
N TRP A 350 -1.90 19.58 -8.76
CA TRP A 350 -2.30 20.30 -7.57
C TRP A 350 -2.30 19.40 -6.33
N LEU A 351 -2.83 18.19 -6.45
CA LEU A 351 -2.97 17.23 -5.34
C LEU A 351 -1.61 16.79 -4.78
N THR A 352 -0.57 16.76 -5.62
CA THR A 352 0.78 16.34 -5.24
C THR A 352 1.70 17.49 -4.82
N GLN A 353 1.25 18.75 -4.88
CA GLN A 353 2.01 19.87 -4.30
C GLN A 353 2.23 19.66 -2.80
N GLU A 354 3.34 20.17 -2.27
CA GLU A 354 3.80 19.91 -0.90
C GLU A 354 2.70 20.13 0.16
N GLU A 355 1.97 21.26 0.10
CA GLU A 355 0.94 21.58 1.11
C GLU A 355 -0.20 20.54 1.10
N GLN A 356 -0.79 20.26 -0.06
CA GLN A 356 -1.91 19.34 -0.21
C GLN A 356 -1.47 17.90 0.08
N ASN A 357 -0.29 17.54 -0.39
CA ASN A 357 0.25 16.19 -0.24
C ASN A 357 0.60 15.86 1.21
N LEU A 358 1.20 16.83 1.93
CA LEU A 358 1.45 16.69 3.37
C LEU A 358 0.16 16.65 4.19
N ASP A 359 -0.82 17.51 3.87
CA ASP A 359 -2.13 17.51 4.53
C ASP A 359 -2.82 16.13 4.39
N PHE A 360 -2.83 15.57 3.16
CA PHE A 360 -3.41 14.24 2.94
C PHE A 360 -2.62 13.15 3.66
N ALA A 361 -1.29 13.15 3.56
CA ALA A 361 -0.43 12.14 4.16
C ALA A 361 -0.60 12.06 5.69
N VAL A 362 -0.58 13.20 6.38
CA VAL A 362 -0.72 13.28 7.85
C VAL A 362 -2.09 12.80 8.32
N ASN A 363 -3.16 13.16 7.60
CA ASN A 363 -4.53 12.80 8.00
C ASN A 363 -4.96 11.39 7.58
N SER A 364 -4.20 10.71 6.72
CA SER A 364 -4.52 9.39 6.20
C SER A 364 -3.53 8.29 6.59
N GLY A 365 -2.39 8.64 7.21
CA GLY A 365 -1.33 7.70 7.56
C GLY A 365 -0.46 7.25 6.37
N TYR A 366 -0.64 7.86 5.20
CA TYR A 366 0.22 7.65 4.04
C TYR A 366 1.52 8.47 4.12
N LEU A 367 2.44 8.19 3.20
CA LEU A 367 3.64 8.97 2.95
C LEU A 367 3.39 9.98 1.82
N PRO A 368 3.93 11.20 1.89
CA PRO A 368 3.98 12.10 0.75
C PRO A 368 4.94 11.55 -0.31
N VAL A 369 4.86 12.06 -1.54
CA VAL A 369 5.59 11.47 -2.67
C VAL A 369 6.78 12.27 -3.17
N GLU A 370 6.87 13.56 -2.80
CA GLU A 370 7.99 14.41 -3.19
C GLU A 370 9.18 14.30 -2.24
N ASN A 371 10.39 14.40 -2.79
CA ASN A 371 11.64 14.35 -2.03
C ASN A 371 11.73 15.43 -0.94
N SER A 372 11.29 16.66 -1.21
CA SER A 372 11.26 17.76 -0.26
C SER A 372 10.37 17.44 0.94
N SER A 373 9.18 16.93 0.65
CA SER A 373 8.18 16.55 1.64
C SER A 373 8.65 15.41 2.52
N LEU A 374 9.25 14.35 1.94
CA LEU A 374 9.77 13.19 2.68
C LEU A 374 10.94 13.54 3.58
N ASN A 375 11.87 14.38 3.11
CA ASN A 375 13.13 14.64 3.83
C ASN A 375 12.93 15.49 5.12
N GLN A 376 12.07 16.49 5.11
CA GLN A 376 11.86 17.37 6.25
C GLN A 376 10.40 17.75 6.48
N GLY A 377 9.60 17.84 5.43
CA GLY A 377 8.22 18.29 5.46
C GLY A 377 7.34 17.38 6.30
N TYR A 378 7.42 16.08 6.06
CA TYR A 378 6.57 15.09 6.72
C TYR A 378 6.82 14.98 8.23
N ALA A 379 8.08 14.92 8.66
CA ALA A 379 8.41 14.90 10.09
C ALA A 379 7.93 16.16 10.81
N LYS A 380 8.07 17.34 10.16
CA LYS A 380 7.57 18.61 10.69
C LYS A 380 6.03 18.64 10.75
N ALA A 381 5.36 18.18 9.71
CA ALA A 381 3.90 18.10 9.65
C ALA A 381 3.36 17.13 10.71
N MET A 382 3.99 15.97 10.90
CA MET A 382 3.65 15.01 11.94
C MET A 382 3.85 15.56 13.34
N ALA A 383 4.93 16.34 13.57
CA ALA A 383 5.16 17.02 14.84
C ALA A 383 4.08 18.08 15.12
N ALA A 384 3.62 18.82 14.11
CA ALA A 384 2.51 19.75 14.26
C ALA A 384 1.19 19.03 14.54
N TYR A 385 0.91 17.94 13.82
CA TYR A 385 -0.26 17.09 14.02
C TYR A 385 -0.31 16.50 15.43
N SER A 386 0.83 16.12 16.02
CA SER A 386 0.88 15.55 17.38
C SER A 386 0.38 16.51 18.47
N GLY A 387 0.33 17.80 18.18
CA GLY A 387 -0.21 18.85 19.06
C GLY A 387 -1.72 19.11 18.91
N THR A 388 -2.41 18.43 18.00
CA THR A 388 -3.83 18.64 17.72
C THR A 388 -4.74 17.68 18.50
N PRO A 389 -6.01 18.06 18.75
CA PRO A 389 -6.98 17.15 19.38
C PRO A 389 -7.29 15.89 18.57
N GLU A 390 -7.09 15.93 17.25
CA GLU A 390 -7.33 14.84 16.30
C GLU A 390 -6.18 13.84 16.25
N TYR A 391 -5.08 14.11 16.96
CA TYR A 391 -3.89 13.26 16.93
C TYR A 391 -4.19 11.80 17.28
N ASN A 392 -3.78 10.92 16.38
CA ASN A 392 -3.79 9.48 16.58
C ASN A 392 -2.35 8.98 16.82
N PRO A 393 -2.01 8.50 18.04
CA PRO A 393 -0.67 8.02 18.36
C PRO A 393 -0.17 6.90 17.46
N THR A 394 -1.09 6.05 16.95
CA THR A 394 -0.72 4.95 16.05
C THR A 394 -0.25 5.49 14.70
N ILE A 395 -0.86 6.55 14.17
CA ILE A 395 -0.37 7.22 12.96
C ILE A 395 1.04 7.77 13.20
N GLY A 396 1.27 8.40 14.36
CA GLY A 396 2.59 8.91 14.74
C GLY A 396 3.65 7.80 14.80
N GLY A 397 3.34 6.70 15.48
CA GLY A 397 4.23 5.53 15.57
C GLY A 397 4.50 4.88 14.20
N SER A 398 3.46 4.78 13.35
CA SER A 398 3.60 4.27 11.98
C SER A 398 4.50 5.17 11.13
N ALA A 399 4.33 6.49 11.23
CA ALA A 399 5.19 7.45 10.54
C ALA A 399 6.66 7.34 10.99
N GLU A 400 6.92 7.19 12.30
CA GLU A 400 8.27 7.02 12.86
C GLU A 400 8.92 5.73 12.35
N ALA A 401 8.22 4.59 12.45
CA ALA A 401 8.70 3.30 11.97
C ALA A 401 9.00 3.34 10.46
N THR A 402 8.12 3.95 9.67
CA THR A 402 8.26 4.06 8.22
C THR A 402 9.40 5.00 7.82
N LEU A 403 9.58 6.15 8.49
CA LEU A 403 10.70 7.06 8.25
C LEU A 403 12.05 6.37 8.54
N LYS A 404 12.12 5.54 9.59
CA LYS A 404 13.28 4.71 9.85
C LYS A 404 13.55 3.75 8.68
N MET A 405 12.53 3.05 8.21
CA MET A 405 12.66 2.14 7.07
C MET A 405 13.09 2.88 5.79
N LEU A 406 12.59 4.11 5.54
CA LEU A 406 13.02 4.91 4.37
C LEU A 406 14.52 5.22 4.34
N SER A 407 15.19 5.18 5.48
CA SER A 407 16.65 5.39 5.59
C SER A 407 17.49 4.11 5.58
N GLU A 408 16.89 2.96 5.90
CA GLU A 408 17.63 1.71 6.14
C GLU A 408 17.27 0.60 5.14
N TYR A 409 16.02 0.61 4.60
CA TYR A 409 15.47 -0.45 3.76
C TYR A 409 15.51 -0.08 2.29
N ARG A 410 15.70 -1.08 1.44
CA ARG A 410 15.34 -1.00 0.04
C ARG A 410 13.83 -1.14 -0.10
N PHE A 411 13.19 -0.18 -0.77
CA PHE A 411 11.78 -0.28 -1.11
C PHE A 411 11.64 -0.99 -2.45
N TYR A 412 10.82 -2.03 -2.46
CA TYR A 412 10.61 -2.89 -3.61
C TYR A 412 9.17 -2.76 -4.09
N SER A 413 9.00 -2.70 -5.39
CA SER A 413 7.72 -2.85 -6.04
C SER A 413 7.81 -3.87 -7.17
N ASN A 414 6.73 -4.61 -7.33
CA ASN A 414 6.61 -5.63 -8.35
C ASN A 414 6.44 -4.99 -9.73
N PRO A 415 7.31 -5.28 -10.72
CA PRO A 415 7.06 -4.84 -12.08
C PRO A 415 5.83 -5.55 -12.62
N PRO A 416 4.87 -4.83 -13.23
CA PRO A 416 3.71 -5.45 -13.84
C PRO A 416 4.09 -6.15 -15.15
N PHE A 417 3.43 -7.29 -15.40
CA PHE A 417 3.56 -8.08 -16.62
C PHE A 417 2.23 -8.80 -16.92
N GLU A 418 2.11 -9.42 -18.09
CA GLU A 418 0.92 -10.21 -18.44
C GLU A 418 0.76 -11.39 -17.48
N GLY A 419 -0.37 -11.41 -16.75
CA GLY A 419 -0.64 -12.40 -15.68
C GLY A 419 -0.15 -11.99 -14.29
N SER A 420 0.46 -10.81 -14.12
CA SER A 420 0.96 -10.35 -12.79
C SER A 420 -0.15 -10.20 -11.75
N TYR A 421 -1.35 -9.78 -12.17
CA TYR A 421 -2.51 -9.68 -11.29
C TYR A 421 -2.95 -11.07 -10.80
N GLU A 422 -3.11 -12.01 -11.71
CA GLU A 422 -3.52 -13.39 -11.42
C GLU A 422 -2.48 -14.11 -10.54
N MET A 423 -1.19 -13.90 -10.81
CA MET A 423 -0.11 -14.45 -9.99
C MET A 423 -0.13 -13.88 -8.57
N ARG A 424 -0.38 -12.58 -8.42
CA ARG A 424 -0.49 -11.96 -7.10
C ARG A 424 -1.67 -12.52 -6.30
N GLN A 425 -2.84 -12.71 -6.92
CA GLN A 425 -3.98 -13.36 -6.27
C GLN A 425 -3.64 -14.81 -5.87
N PHE A 426 -3.03 -15.55 -6.79
CA PHE A 426 -2.62 -16.93 -6.55
C PHE A 426 -1.73 -17.09 -5.31
N TYR A 427 -0.77 -16.18 -5.07
CA TYR A 427 0.12 -16.30 -3.91
C TYR A 427 -0.65 -16.34 -2.58
N GLY A 428 -1.61 -15.44 -2.40
CA GLY A 428 -2.43 -15.41 -1.19
C GLY A 428 -3.40 -16.58 -1.12
N GLU A 429 -4.21 -16.77 -2.16
CA GLU A 429 -5.26 -17.77 -2.20
C GLU A 429 -4.73 -19.22 -2.06
N TYR A 430 -3.60 -19.52 -2.70
CA TYR A 430 -3.01 -20.85 -2.59
C TYR A 430 -2.48 -21.13 -1.18
N MET A 431 -1.85 -20.14 -0.55
CA MET A 431 -1.36 -20.28 0.83
C MET A 431 -2.54 -20.48 1.80
N GLU A 432 -3.56 -19.63 1.72
CA GLU A 432 -4.76 -19.72 2.58
C GLU A 432 -5.47 -21.07 2.41
N ALA A 433 -5.76 -21.48 1.18
CA ALA A 433 -6.41 -22.75 0.89
C ALA A 433 -5.59 -23.95 1.38
N SER A 434 -4.26 -23.88 1.24
CA SER A 434 -3.36 -24.94 1.71
C SER A 434 -3.37 -25.07 3.23
N VAL A 435 -3.34 -23.96 3.96
CA VAL A 435 -3.43 -23.92 5.42
C VAL A 435 -4.78 -24.46 5.89
N ASP A 436 -5.88 -24.00 5.29
CA ASP A 436 -7.23 -24.42 5.67
C ASP A 436 -7.43 -25.92 5.46
N ASN A 437 -6.96 -26.46 4.33
CA ASN A 437 -7.01 -27.89 4.06
C ASN A 437 -6.21 -28.69 5.09
N ALA A 438 -5.02 -28.23 5.46
CA ALA A 438 -4.21 -28.90 6.48
C ALA A 438 -4.86 -28.87 7.87
N ARG A 439 -5.48 -27.74 8.24
CA ARG A 439 -6.24 -27.61 9.49
C ARG A 439 -7.42 -28.57 9.53
N LEU A 440 -8.20 -28.66 8.44
CA LEU A 440 -9.31 -29.62 8.34
C LEU A 440 -8.84 -31.06 8.42
N GLU A 441 -7.74 -31.40 7.76
CA GLU A 441 -7.13 -32.75 7.86
C GLU A 441 -6.67 -33.07 9.28
N ALA A 442 -6.03 -32.10 9.96
CA ALA A 442 -5.63 -32.26 11.35
C ALA A 442 -6.84 -32.45 12.28
N GLU A 443 -7.93 -31.68 12.09
CA GLU A 443 -9.17 -31.88 12.84
C GLU A 443 -9.78 -33.28 12.66
N ASP A 444 -9.78 -33.81 11.46
CA ASP A 444 -10.31 -35.15 11.18
C ASP A 444 -9.44 -36.25 11.84
N LYS A 445 -8.11 -36.05 11.86
CA LYS A 445 -7.20 -36.92 12.61
C LYS A 445 -7.44 -36.84 14.12
N MET A 446 -7.72 -35.67 14.66
CA MET A 446 -8.09 -35.49 16.07
C MET A 446 -9.43 -36.16 16.40
N LYS A 447 -10.44 -36.06 15.52
CA LYS A 447 -11.72 -36.80 15.68
C LYS A 447 -11.52 -38.32 15.63
N ALA A 448 -10.49 -38.80 14.92
CA ALA A 448 -10.07 -40.20 14.90
C ALA A 448 -9.26 -40.65 16.12
N GLY A 449 -8.99 -39.75 17.08
CA GLY A 449 -8.35 -40.03 18.38
C GLY A 449 -6.89 -39.65 18.51
N MET A 450 -6.32 -38.93 17.53
CA MET A 450 -4.97 -38.37 17.68
C MET A 450 -4.97 -37.16 18.62
N THR A 451 -3.86 -36.91 19.29
CA THR A 451 -3.63 -35.63 19.96
C THR A 451 -3.48 -34.50 18.93
N LYS A 452 -3.67 -33.26 19.36
CA LYS A 452 -3.49 -32.09 18.50
C LYS A 452 -2.07 -32.03 17.93
N GLU A 453 -1.08 -32.26 18.77
CA GLU A 453 0.34 -32.24 18.41
C GLU A 453 0.67 -33.32 17.36
N GLU A 454 0.17 -34.55 17.53
CA GLU A 454 0.36 -35.62 16.57
C GLU A 454 -0.31 -35.32 15.24
N ALA A 455 -1.57 -34.85 15.26
CA ALA A 455 -2.30 -34.50 14.05
C ALA A 455 -1.62 -33.37 13.27
N GLN A 456 -1.21 -32.29 13.96
CA GLN A 456 -0.49 -31.19 13.34
C GLN A 456 0.88 -31.60 12.82
N ALA A 457 1.63 -32.47 13.52
CA ALA A 457 2.90 -32.99 13.04
C ALA A 457 2.77 -33.74 11.71
N GLN A 458 1.67 -34.50 11.55
CA GLN A 458 1.42 -35.25 10.31
C GLN A 458 1.08 -34.37 9.11
N VAL A 459 0.43 -33.22 9.30
CA VAL A 459 0.09 -32.30 8.20
C VAL A 459 1.16 -31.22 7.98
N THR A 460 2.24 -31.27 8.76
CA THR A 460 3.41 -30.38 8.60
C THR A 460 4.71 -31.16 8.42
N ASP A 461 4.62 -32.43 7.99
CA ASP A 461 5.77 -33.28 7.72
C ASP A 461 6.38 -33.04 6.33
N GLU A 462 7.48 -33.72 6.05
CA GLU A 462 8.21 -33.57 4.78
C GLU A 462 7.38 -33.98 3.55
N ALA A 463 6.51 -34.99 3.69
CA ALA A 463 5.66 -35.42 2.59
C ALA A 463 4.61 -34.37 2.21
N HIS A 464 4.04 -33.70 3.20
CA HIS A 464 3.11 -32.59 2.98
C HIS A 464 3.84 -31.35 2.40
N PHE A 465 5.06 -31.08 2.85
CA PHE A 465 5.88 -30.03 2.24
C PHE A 465 6.13 -30.28 0.75
N GLN A 466 6.56 -31.47 0.36
CA GLN A 466 6.82 -31.79 -1.04
C GLN A 466 5.56 -31.65 -1.91
N LYS A 467 4.42 -32.17 -1.42
CA LYS A 467 3.14 -32.04 -2.12
C LYS A 467 2.69 -30.58 -2.26
N TRP A 468 2.87 -29.76 -1.22
CA TRP A 468 2.56 -28.34 -1.26
C TRP A 468 3.44 -27.60 -2.25
N TYR A 469 4.74 -27.88 -2.25
CA TYR A 469 5.73 -27.28 -3.15
C TYR A 469 5.45 -27.64 -4.63
N GLU A 470 5.23 -28.92 -4.93
CA GLU A 470 4.84 -29.37 -6.27
C GLU A 470 3.54 -28.72 -6.75
N GLY A 471 2.53 -28.66 -5.87
CA GLY A 471 1.27 -28.00 -6.17
C GLY A 471 1.41 -26.52 -6.46
N TRP A 472 2.32 -25.81 -5.77
CA TRP A 472 2.63 -24.42 -6.06
C TRP A 472 3.21 -24.27 -7.47
N GLN A 473 4.23 -25.06 -7.81
CA GLN A 473 4.88 -25.01 -9.13
C GLN A 473 3.91 -25.30 -10.26
N ASP A 474 3.08 -26.36 -10.12
CA ASP A 474 2.11 -26.75 -11.12
C ASP A 474 1.04 -25.68 -11.39
N ASN A 475 0.57 -24.99 -10.34
CA ASN A 475 -0.45 -23.95 -10.51
C ASN A 475 0.16 -22.65 -11.07
N ALA A 476 1.35 -22.27 -10.63
CA ALA A 476 2.06 -21.13 -11.20
C ALA A 476 2.36 -21.32 -12.69
N ALA A 477 2.83 -22.49 -13.08
CA ALA A 477 3.09 -22.84 -14.48
C ALA A 477 1.82 -22.72 -15.36
N LYS A 478 0.67 -23.18 -14.88
CA LYS A 478 -0.61 -23.03 -15.59
C LYS A 478 -1.02 -21.56 -15.79
N LEU A 479 -0.81 -20.71 -14.77
CA LEU A 479 -1.14 -19.30 -14.86
C LEU A 479 -0.25 -18.55 -15.85
N LEU A 480 1.01 -18.94 -15.96
CA LEU A 480 1.98 -18.32 -16.88
C LEU A 480 1.95 -18.91 -18.29
N GLY A 481 1.07 -19.91 -18.55
CA GLY A 481 0.93 -20.55 -19.86
C GLY A 481 2.12 -21.38 -20.27
N SER A 482 2.91 -21.87 -19.31
CA SER A 482 4.11 -22.68 -19.49
C SER A 482 3.90 -24.17 -19.20
#